data_96d807eba422434875681bfff050ff50
#
_entry.id   96d807eba422434875681bfff050ff50
#
_cell.length_a   1.000
_cell.length_b   1.000
_cell.length_c   1.000
_cell.angle_alpha   90.00
_cell.angle_beta   90.00
_cell.angle_gamma   90.00
#
_symmetry.space_group_name_H-M   'P 1'
#
loop_
_entity.id
_entity.type
_entity.pdbx_description
1 polymer ?
#
loop_
_entity_poly.entity_id
_entity_poly.type
_entity_poly.pdbx_seq_one_letter_code
_entity_poly.pdbx_strand_id
1 'polypeptide(L)'
;MKEEDELFLKEMSDVAPLRRRDLKPIKNRYLPSNMDFSDRRDSATKNLEADNFLVAEGIAPLDAFYILSFKREGIQNGVYRKLKQGRYEYDAKLDLHRMNVMQARKEIFDFIEEAHSLGLRMLLLVHGKGRAISLGNRKSVLKGYTNVWLKQIPAV
;
A
#
# COMPACT_ATOMS: atom_id res chain seq x y z
N MET A 1 41.07 -17.20 10.23
CA MET A 1 40.56 -17.53 8.87
C MET A 1 40.67 -19.00 8.48
N LYS A 2 41.66 -19.78 8.94
CA LYS A 2 41.73 -21.23 8.62
C LYS A 2 40.93 -22.11 9.58
N GLU A 3 40.81 -21.76 10.82
CA GLU A 3 40.09 -22.55 11.85
C GLU A 3 38.56 -22.47 11.67
N GLU A 4 38.03 -21.36 11.22
CA GLU A 4 36.57 -21.19 10.95
C GLU A 4 36.15 -21.99 9.72
N ASP A 5 36.99 -22.07 8.70
CA ASP A 5 36.74 -22.88 7.50
C ASP A 5 36.76 -24.38 7.82
N GLU A 6 37.63 -24.82 8.73
CA GLU A 6 37.70 -26.23 9.19
C GLU A 6 36.48 -26.61 10.03
N LEU A 7 36.03 -25.74 10.92
CA LEU A 7 34.79 -25.93 11.66
C LEU A 7 33.56 -26.03 10.75
N PHE A 8 33.47 -25.14 9.77
CA PHE A 8 32.39 -25.18 8.81
C PHE A 8 32.35 -26.48 8.00
N LEU A 9 33.49 -26.94 7.51
CA LEU A 9 33.59 -28.21 6.76
C LEU A 9 33.26 -29.42 7.64
N LYS A 10 33.56 -29.38 8.92
CA LYS A 10 33.23 -30.42 9.86
C LYS A 10 31.74 -30.49 10.18
N GLU A 11 31.08 -29.34 10.37
CA GLU A 11 29.64 -29.26 10.59
C GLU A 11 28.82 -29.60 9.32
N MET A 12 29.40 -29.40 8.15
CA MET A 12 28.75 -29.70 6.86
C MET A 12 29.09 -31.11 6.32
N SER A 13 29.77 -31.94 7.11
CA SER A 13 30.23 -33.28 6.67
C SER A 13 29.10 -34.28 6.42
N ASP A 14 27.92 -34.08 6.98
CA ASP A 14 26.71 -34.87 6.78
C ASP A 14 25.81 -34.37 5.64
N VAL A 15 26.13 -33.22 5.05
CA VAL A 15 25.36 -32.62 3.97
C VAL A 15 25.85 -33.18 2.61
N ALA A 16 25.04 -34.02 2.00
CA ALA A 16 25.31 -34.48 0.63
C ALA A 16 24.99 -33.37 -0.38
N PRO A 17 25.92 -32.99 -1.28
CA PRO A 17 25.63 -32.01 -2.31
C PRO A 17 24.49 -32.51 -3.21
N LEU A 18 23.50 -31.64 -3.44
CA LEU A 18 22.40 -31.92 -4.34
C LEU A 18 22.97 -32.30 -5.72
N ARG A 19 22.73 -33.53 -6.17
CA ARG A 19 23.06 -33.92 -7.54
C ARG A 19 22.37 -32.93 -8.48
N ARG A 20 23.14 -32.23 -9.28
CA ARG A 20 22.60 -31.46 -10.41
C ARG A 20 21.77 -32.42 -11.22
N ARG A 21 20.44 -32.36 -11.10
CA ARG A 21 19.56 -32.93 -12.11
C ARG A 21 19.99 -32.27 -13.42
N ASP A 22 20.24 -33.07 -14.46
CA ASP A 22 20.43 -32.58 -15.82
C ASP A 22 19.17 -31.80 -16.22
N LEU A 23 19.13 -30.57 -15.80
CA LEU A 23 18.13 -29.59 -16.27
C LEU A 23 18.47 -29.44 -17.76
N LYS A 24 17.71 -30.13 -18.61
CA LYS A 24 17.74 -29.84 -20.04
C LYS A 24 17.60 -28.33 -20.17
N PRO A 25 18.55 -27.65 -20.81
CA PRO A 25 18.47 -26.22 -20.96
C PRO A 25 17.11 -25.92 -21.61
N ILE A 26 16.24 -25.22 -20.89
CA ILE A 26 15.01 -24.69 -21.47
C ILE A 26 15.51 -23.85 -22.63
N LYS A 27 15.31 -24.34 -23.87
CA LYS A 27 15.57 -23.54 -25.07
C LYS A 27 14.86 -22.21 -24.83
N ASN A 28 15.64 -21.17 -24.58
CA ASN A 28 15.11 -19.81 -24.51
C ASN A 28 14.24 -19.66 -25.75
N ARG A 29 12.92 -19.67 -25.54
CA ARG A 29 12.00 -19.20 -26.55
C ARG A 29 12.50 -17.80 -26.85
N TYR A 30 13.00 -17.61 -28.06
CA TYR A 30 13.45 -16.33 -28.56
C TYR A 30 12.39 -15.28 -28.20
N LEU A 31 12.66 -14.54 -27.13
CA LEU A 31 12.00 -13.26 -26.94
C LEU A 31 12.62 -12.38 -28.02
N PRO A 32 11.84 -11.85 -28.96
CA PRO A 32 12.40 -10.95 -29.96
C PRO A 32 13.14 -9.82 -29.24
N SER A 33 14.39 -9.63 -29.57
CA SER A 33 15.31 -8.68 -28.94
C SER A 33 14.88 -7.21 -29.06
N ASN A 34 13.79 -6.93 -29.77
CA ASN A 34 13.21 -5.61 -29.98
C ASN A 34 11.84 -5.42 -29.30
N MET A 35 11.52 -6.21 -28.28
CA MET A 35 10.35 -5.88 -27.47
C MET A 35 10.73 -4.77 -26.50
N ASP A 36 10.29 -3.57 -26.83
CA ASP A 36 10.39 -2.42 -25.93
C ASP A 36 9.50 -2.68 -24.69
N PHE A 37 10.16 -3.01 -23.57
CA PHE A 37 9.46 -3.27 -22.31
C PHE A 37 8.85 -2.00 -21.71
N SER A 38 9.21 -0.80 -22.25
CA SER A 38 8.64 0.47 -21.84
C SER A 38 7.15 0.52 -22.17
N ASP A 39 6.77 0.16 -23.39
CA ASP A 39 5.35 0.17 -23.84
C ASP A 39 4.47 -0.78 -23.04
N ARG A 40 5.02 -1.92 -22.60
CA ARG A 40 4.30 -2.86 -21.75
C ARG A 40 4.14 -2.37 -20.32
N ARG A 41 5.18 -1.72 -19.77
CA ARG A 41 5.10 -1.06 -18.46
C ARG A 41 4.10 0.07 -18.49
N ASP A 42 4.16 0.92 -19.52
CA ASP A 42 3.27 2.05 -19.69
C ASP A 42 1.81 1.60 -19.91
N SER A 43 1.60 0.53 -20.66
CA SER A 43 0.27 -0.06 -20.84
C SER A 43 -0.28 -0.67 -19.56
N ALA A 44 0.56 -1.39 -18.78
CA ALA A 44 0.17 -1.94 -17.49
C ALA A 44 -0.11 -0.83 -16.46
N THR A 45 0.72 0.23 -16.46
CA THR A 45 0.52 1.39 -15.57
C THR A 45 -0.74 2.17 -15.95
N LYS A 46 -0.98 2.38 -17.25
CA LYS A 46 -2.21 3.04 -17.75
C LYS A 46 -3.48 2.25 -17.42
N ASN A 47 -3.44 0.93 -17.52
CA ASN A 47 -4.58 0.10 -17.14
C ASN A 47 -4.87 0.19 -15.62
N LEU A 48 -3.83 0.16 -14.78
CA LEU A 48 -3.99 0.35 -13.33
C LEU A 48 -4.50 1.74 -12.97
N GLU A 49 -4.08 2.79 -13.69
CA GLU A 49 -4.59 4.14 -13.49
C GLU A 49 -6.03 4.31 -13.98
N ALA A 50 -6.42 3.59 -15.04
CA ALA A 50 -7.79 3.62 -15.57
C ALA A 50 -8.81 2.99 -14.60
N ASP A 51 -8.40 2.01 -13.81
CA ASP A 51 -9.28 1.35 -12.83
C ASP A 51 -9.42 2.14 -11.51
N ASN A 52 -8.53 3.10 -11.26
CA ASN A 52 -8.61 3.93 -10.05
C ASN A 52 -9.60 5.10 -10.25
N PHE A 53 -10.82 4.91 -9.75
CA PHE A 53 -11.92 5.88 -9.86
C PHE A 53 -11.86 7.04 -8.85
N LEU A 54 -10.86 7.09 -7.99
CA LEU A 54 -10.75 8.14 -6.98
C LEU A 54 -10.47 9.49 -7.62
N VAL A 55 -11.09 10.55 -7.11
CA VAL A 55 -10.91 11.92 -7.60
C VAL A 55 -9.46 12.37 -7.48
N ALA A 56 -8.89 12.90 -8.58
CA ALA A 56 -7.49 13.32 -8.62
C ALA A 56 -7.27 14.78 -8.21
N GLU A 57 -8.26 15.67 -8.42
CA GLU A 57 -8.10 17.12 -8.29
C GLU A 57 -9.31 17.79 -7.65
N GLY A 58 -9.16 19.06 -7.28
CA GLY A 58 -10.27 19.91 -6.85
C GLY A 58 -10.73 19.78 -5.41
N ILE A 59 -9.97 19.06 -4.54
CA ILE A 59 -10.35 18.91 -3.13
C ILE A 59 -9.65 19.94 -2.27
N ALA A 60 -10.44 20.69 -1.51
CA ALA A 60 -9.91 21.70 -0.58
C ALA A 60 -9.16 21.05 0.59
N PRO A 61 -8.03 21.64 1.03
CA PRO A 61 -7.31 21.19 2.21
C PRO A 61 -8.18 21.35 3.47
N LEU A 62 -8.14 20.35 4.34
CA LEU A 62 -8.81 20.38 5.63
C LEU A 62 -7.88 20.86 6.75
N ASP A 63 -8.48 21.41 7.79
CA ASP A 63 -7.76 21.76 9.01
C ASP A 63 -7.09 20.52 9.63
N ALA A 64 -5.88 20.70 10.17
CA ALA A 64 -5.11 19.58 10.73
C ALA A 64 -5.83 18.91 11.92
N PHE A 65 -6.62 19.67 12.68
CA PHE A 65 -7.36 19.20 13.85
C PHE A 65 -8.80 18.77 13.54
N TYR A 66 -9.26 18.98 12.30
CA TYR A 66 -10.59 18.52 11.89
C TYR A 66 -10.72 17.01 12.06
N ILE A 67 -11.76 16.54 12.73
CA ILE A 67 -11.99 15.11 12.95
C ILE A 67 -12.77 14.55 11.76
N LEU A 68 -12.16 13.62 11.04
CA LEU A 68 -12.82 12.87 10.00
C LEU A 68 -13.81 11.88 10.64
N SER A 69 -15.06 11.93 10.21
CA SER A 69 -16.11 11.09 10.75
C SER A 69 -17.09 10.73 9.63
N PHE A 70 -17.18 9.46 9.31
CA PHE A 70 -18.08 8.93 8.31
C PHE A 70 -18.60 7.56 8.77
N LYS A 71 -19.83 7.26 8.47
CA LYS A 71 -20.46 5.96 8.73
C LYS A 71 -21.48 5.68 7.62
N ARG A 72 -21.37 4.54 6.96
CA ARG A 72 -22.38 4.11 5.99
C ARG A 72 -23.67 3.68 6.70
N GLU A 73 -24.75 3.75 5.98
CA GLU A 73 -26.03 3.15 6.43
C GLU A 73 -25.85 1.64 6.65
N GLY A 74 -26.55 1.10 7.63
CA GLY A 74 -26.44 -0.30 8.02
C GLY A 74 -25.36 -0.60 9.07
N ILE A 75 -24.36 0.25 9.25
CA ILE A 75 -23.36 0.04 10.30
C ILE A 75 -23.96 0.32 11.68
N GLN A 76 -23.85 -0.67 12.59
CA GLN A 76 -24.36 -0.55 13.95
C GLN A 76 -23.68 0.57 14.74
N ASN A 77 -24.44 1.36 15.46
CA ASN A 77 -23.91 2.46 16.27
C ASN A 77 -22.91 2.00 17.35
N GLY A 78 -23.09 0.78 17.87
CA GLY A 78 -22.17 0.19 18.84
C GLY A 78 -20.79 -0.09 18.28
N VAL A 79 -20.72 -0.62 17.05
CA VAL A 79 -19.47 -0.86 16.31
C VAL A 79 -18.77 0.46 16.02
N TYR A 80 -19.50 1.43 15.47
CA TYR A 80 -18.96 2.75 15.15
C TYR A 80 -18.42 3.49 16.38
N ARG A 81 -19.12 3.39 17.53
CA ARG A 81 -18.65 3.99 18.78
C ARG A 81 -17.36 3.33 19.27
N LYS A 82 -17.25 2.01 19.24
CA LYS A 82 -16.03 1.29 19.61
C LYS A 82 -14.85 1.65 18.69
N LEU A 83 -15.12 1.81 17.38
CA LEU A 83 -14.15 2.27 16.40
C LEU A 83 -13.60 3.66 16.77
N LYS A 84 -14.49 4.63 17.03
CA LYS A 84 -14.09 5.98 17.43
C LYS A 84 -13.32 6.02 18.76
N GLN A 85 -13.53 5.07 19.63
CA GLN A 85 -12.82 4.92 20.90
C GLN A 85 -11.47 4.20 20.76
N GLY A 86 -11.10 3.74 19.54
CA GLY A 86 -9.86 3.00 19.31
C GLY A 86 -9.85 1.63 20.00
N ARG A 87 -11.02 1.00 20.21
CA ARG A 87 -11.11 -0.30 20.90
C ARG A 87 -10.83 -1.50 19.99
N TYR A 88 -10.58 -1.27 18.72
CA TYR A 88 -10.19 -2.31 17.79
C TYR A 88 -8.71 -2.19 17.48
N GLU A 89 -8.00 -3.29 17.48
CA GLU A 89 -6.66 -3.38 16.93
C GLU A 89 -6.73 -3.28 15.40
N TYR A 90 -5.75 -2.64 14.78
CA TYR A 90 -5.67 -2.55 13.33
C TYR A 90 -4.92 -3.74 12.75
N ASP A 91 -5.45 -4.30 11.67
CA ASP A 91 -4.86 -5.44 10.96
C ASP A 91 -3.70 -5.00 10.05
N ALA A 92 -3.81 -3.81 9.47
CA ALA A 92 -2.78 -3.24 8.60
C ALA A 92 -2.69 -1.72 8.72
N LYS A 93 -1.51 -1.16 8.36
CA LYS A 93 -1.22 0.26 8.46
C LYS A 93 -0.59 0.76 7.17
N LEU A 94 -1.09 1.89 6.65
CA LEU A 94 -0.50 2.64 5.55
C LEU A 94 -0.09 4.03 6.00
N ASP A 95 1.14 4.43 5.71
CA ASP A 95 1.68 5.74 6.04
C ASP A 95 1.86 6.59 4.79
N LEU A 96 1.10 7.68 4.71
CA LEU A 96 1.05 8.60 3.57
C LEU A 96 1.92 9.85 3.76
N HIS A 97 2.69 9.93 4.85
CA HIS A 97 3.50 11.11 5.08
C HIS A 97 4.54 11.29 3.97
N ARG A 98 4.80 12.54 3.57
CA ARG A 98 5.71 12.92 2.47
C ARG A 98 5.28 12.48 1.07
N MET A 99 4.14 11.81 0.91
CA MET A 99 3.60 11.49 -0.40
C MET A 99 2.92 12.72 -1.02
N ASN A 100 2.98 12.81 -2.34
CA ASN A 100 2.14 13.72 -3.10
C ASN A 100 0.73 13.13 -3.28
N VAL A 101 -0.21 13.93 -3.79
CA VAL A 101 -1.61 13.52 -3.97
C VAL A 101 -1.75 12.31 -4.90
N MET A 102 -1.01 12.30 -6.01
CA MET A 102 -1.09 11.22 -6.99
C MET A 102 -0.55 9.89 -6.43
N GLN A 103 0.57 9.96 -5.72
CA GLN A 103 1.12 8.79 -5.03
C GLN A 103 0.16 8.26 -3.95
N ALA A 104 -0.34 9.16 -3.08
CA ALA A 104 -1.27 8.77 -2.03
C ALA A 104 -2.59 8.19 -2.59
N ARG A 105 -3.08 8.71 -3.73
CA ARG A 105 -4.26 8.20 -4.42
C ARG A 105 -4.08 6.74 -4.83
N LYS A 106 -2.94 6.43 -5.44
CA LYS A 106 -2.60 5.07 -5.87
C LYS A 106 -2.43 4.15 -4.66
N GLU A 107 -1.60 4.54 -3.71
CA GLU A 107 -1.30 3.73 -2.52
C GLU A 107 -2.55 3.43 -1.67
N ILE A 108 -3.46 4.39 -1.50
CA ILE A 108 -4.73 4.16 -0.78
C ILE A 108 -5.60 3.16 -1.53
N PHE A 109 -5.73 3.32 -2.85
CA PHE A 109 -6.55 2.44 -3.66
C PHE A 109 -6.04 1.00 -3.59
N ASP A 110 -4.77 0.79 -3.90
CA ASP A 110 -4.12 -0.52 -3.91
C ASP A 110 -4.18 -1.17 -2.50
N PHE A 111 -3.90 -0.39 -1.45
CA PHE A 111 -3.92 -0.87 -0.07
C PHE A 111 -5.31 -1.35 0.38
N ILE A 112 -6.37 -0.63 0.01
CA ILE A 112 -7.74 -1.01 0.41
C ILE A 112 -8.21 -2.22 -0.40
N GLU A 113 -7.92 -2.28 -1.70
CA GLU A 113 -8.22 -3.44 -2.54
C GLU A 113 -7.51 -4.70 -2.04
N GLU A 114 -6.22 -4.61 -1.70
CA GLU A 114 -5.47 -5.71 -1.11
C GLU A 114 -6.05 -6.13 0.24
N ALA A 115 -6.28 -5.19 1.13
CA ALA A 115 -6.86 -5.45 2.44
C ALA A 115 -8.25 -6.11 2.35
N HIS A 116 -9.08 -5.65 1.41
CA HIS A 116 -10.38 -6.23 1.15
C HIS A 116 -10.27 -7.68 0.64
N SER A 117 -9.34 -7.95 -0.28
CA SER A 117 -9.08 -9.28 -0.81
C SER A 117 -8.59 -10.27 0.27
N LEU A 118 -7.82 -9.77 1.23
CA LEU A 118 -7.33 -10.54 2.39
C LEU A 118 -8.36 -10.65 3.54
N GLY A 119 -9.52 -10.01 3.41
CA GLY A 119 -10.56 -10.01 4.44
C GLY A 119 -10.21 -9.23 5.71
N LEU A 120 -9.24 -8.29 5.64
CA LEU A 120 -8.88 -7.43 6.75
C LEU A 120 -10.03 -6.45 7.04
N ARG A 121 -10.25 -6.16 8.32
CA ARG A 121 -11.42 -5.35 8.74
C ARG A 121 -11.04 -4.00 9.30
N MET A 122 -9.85 -3.89 9.86
CA MET A 122 -9.41 -2.71 10.58
C MET A 122 -8.11 -2.17 10.00
N LEU A 123 -8.19 -1.02 9.35
CA LEU A 123 -7.07 -0.40 8.67
C LEU A 123 -6.71 0.94 9.32
N LEU A 124 -5.42 1.22 9.47
CA LEU A 124 -4.91 2.49 9.97
C LEU A 124 -4.22 3.27 8.84
N LEU A 125 -4.80 4.40 8.46
CA LEU A 125 -4.19 5.34 7.53
C LEU A 125 -3.56 6.51 8.30
N VAL A 126 -2.26 6.73 8.11
CA VAL A 126 -1.54 7.84 8.74
C VAL A 126 -1.22 8.89 7.68
N HIS A 127 -1.87 10.04 7.76
CA HIS A 127 -1.58 11.19 6.90
C HIS A 127 -0.80 12.27 7.67
N GLY A 128 0.06 13.01 7.00
CA GLY A 128 0.80 14.10 7.62
C GLY A 128 -0.10 15.23 8.12
N LYS A 129 0.36 15.97 9.12
CA LYS A 129 -0.36 17.14 9.68
C LYS A 129 -0.44 18.34 8.72
N GLY A 130 0.21 18.25 7.54
CA GLY A 130 0.28 19.35 6.59
C GLY A 130 1.28 20.43 6.98
N ARG A 131 1.46 21.43 6.10
CA ARG A 131 2.30 22.59 6.37
C ARG A 131 1.57 23.65 7.18
N ALA A 132 2.27 24.30 8.10
CA ALA A 132 1.78 25.50 8.74
C ALA A 132 1.74 26.63 7.68
N ILE A 133 0.56 27.23 7.46
CA ILE A 133 0.38 28.35 6.54
C ILE A 133 0.57 29.67 7.30
N SER A 134 0.22 29.69 8.58
CA SER A 134 0.43 30.81 9.51
C SER A 134 0.34 30.34 10.95
N LEU A 135 0.66 31.21 11.92
CA LEU A 135 0.58 30.89 13.35
C LEU A 135 -0.81 30.33 13.69
N GLY A 136 -0.88 29.03 14.01
CA GLY A 136 -2.12 28.37 14.43
C GLY A 136 -2.96 27.72 13.31
N ASN A 137 -2.72 28.02 12.03
CA ASN A 137 -3.54 27.48 10.94
C ASN A 137 -2.75 26.47 10.10
N ARG A 138 -2.88 25.19 10.43
CA ARG A 138 -2.29 24.08 9.65
C ARG A 138 -3.36 23.42 8.79
N LYS A 139 -3.16 23.44 7.50
CA LYS A 139 -4.02 22.72 6.54
C LYS A 139 -3.31 21.50 5.97
N SER A 140 -4.02 20.38 5.97
CA SER A 140 -3.54 19.12 5.39
C SER A 140 -4.28 18.83 4.08
N VAL A 141 -3.56 18.83 2.99
CA VAL A 141 -4.08 18.50 1.66
C VAL A 141 -4.49 17.02 1.63
N LEU A 142 -3.59 16.11 1.99
CA LEU A 142 -3.87 14.68 1.97
C LEU A 142 -5.06 14.29 2.84
N LYS A 143 -5.28 14.98 3.97
CA LYS A 143 -6.45 14.73 4.82
C LYS A 143 -7.77 15.03 4.10
N GLY A 144 -7.81 16.11 3.31
CA GLY A 144 -8.97 16.45 2.48
C GLY A 144 -9.25 15.36 1.46
N TYR A 145 -8.22 14.95 0.72
CA TYR A 145 -8.32 13.89 -0.26
C TYR A 145 -8.72 12.55 0.36
N THR A 146 -8.07 12.13 1.44
CA THR A 146 -8.40 10.88 2.15
C THR A 146 -9.87 10.87 2.59
N ASN A 147 -10.39 11.98 3.11
CA ASN A 147 -11.80 12.07 3.51
C ASN A 147 -12.78 11.86 2.34
N VAL A 148 -12.43 12.29 1.13
CA VAL A 148 -13.25 12.09 -0.06
C VAL A 148 -13.08 10.66 -0.60
N TRP A 149 -11.84 10.20 -0.75
CA TRP A 149 -11.54 8.88 -1.30
C TRP A 149 -12.15 7.74 -0.49
N LEU A 150 -12.05 7.78 0.84
CA LEU A 150 -12.65 6.75 1.69
C LEU A 150 -14.19 6.69 1.58
N LYS A 151 -14.83 7.79 1.20
CA LYS A 151 -16.28 7.79 0.92
C LYS A 151 -16.62 7.25 -0.46
N GLN A 152 -15.69 7.35 -1.42
CA GLN A 152 -15.85 6.82 -2.78
C GLN A 152 -15.67 5.30 -2.83
N ILE A 153 -14.80 4.74 -2.01
CA ILE A 153 -14.47 3.30 -2.03
C ILE A 153 -15.61 2.50 -1.38
N PRO A 154 -16.30 1.61 -2.13
CA PRO A 154 -17.45 0.86 -1.60
C PRO A 154 -17.13 -0.07 -0.44
N ALA A 155 -15.89 -0.57 -0.36
CA ALA A 155 -15.43 -1.49 0.67
C ALA A 155 -15.24 -0.84 2.06
N VAL A 156 -15.28 0.49 2.14
CA VAL A 156 -15.06 1.27 3.38
C VAL A 156 -16.38 1.62 4.06
#